data_9bdc0480c19408619ee77dd03aac623a
#
_entry.id   9bdc0480c19408619ee77dd03aac623a
#
_cell.length_a   1.000
_cell.length_b   1.000
_cell.length_c   1.000
_cell.angle_alpha   90.00
_cell.angle_beta   90.00
_cell.angle_gamma   90.00
#
_symmetry.space_group_name_H-M   'P 1'
#
loop_
_entity.id
_entity.type
_entity.pdbx_description
1 polymer ?
#
loop_
_entity_poly.entity_id
_entity_poly.type
_entity_poly.pdbx_seq_one_letter_code
_entity_poly.pdbx_strand_id
1 'polypeptide(L)'
;MSADESPRTLADKLNRLFQTVRRQGDAEYSNVAVAEAISKGQDVQISHTYIWQLRTGRRVNPTIMHLTALAAFFGVPVAYFLDDAETARIDKDLELLAGMRKAGVTHIALRSAELTQGSRAAITEMVNQLWKLENPSDEDAR
;
A
#
# COMPACT_ATOMS: atom_id res chain seq x y z
N MET A 1 -9.94 0.33 -24.32
CA MET A 1 -8.75 0.97 -23.82
C MET A 1 -9.09 1.84 -22.63
N SER A 2 -8.51 1.55 -21.55
CA SER A 2 -8.82 2.29 -20.34
C SER A 2 -8.05 3.60 -20.30
N ALA A 3 -8.63 4.59 -19.67
CA ALA A 3 -7.97 5.86 -19.39
C ALA A 3 -6.77 5.67 -18.44
N ASP A 4 -6.57 4.46 -17.95
CA ASP A 4 -5.56 4.12 -16.94
C ASP A 4 -4.16 3.95 -17.52
N GLU A 5 -4.00 4.02 -18.86
CA GLU A 5 -2.69 3.95 -19.49
C GLU A 5 -1.92 5.27 -19.44
N SER A 6 -2.58 6.36 -19.06
CA SER A 6 -1.90 7.64 -18.85
C SER A 6 -0.98 7.55 -17.64
N PRO A 7 0.25 8.09 -17.72
CA PRO A 7 1.14 8.14 -16.58
C PRO A 7 0.44 8.81 -15.40
N ARG A 8 0.46 8.18 -14.25
CA ARG A 8 -0.16 8.75 -13.07
C ARG A 8 0.76 9.80 -12.45
N THR A 9 0.15 10.87 -11.97
CA THR A 9 0.88 11.93 -11.27
C THR A 9 1.31 11.44 -9.89
N LEU A 10 2.25 12.17 -9.28
CA LEU A 10 2.63 11.91 -7.90
C LEU A 10 1.42 11.99 -6.97
N ALA A 11 0.54 12.98 -7.19
CA ALA A 11 -0.69 13.12 -6.40
C ALA A 11 -1.57 11.86 -6.51
N ASP A 12 -1.75 11.33 -7.73
CA ASP A 12 -2.52 10.12 -7.95
C ASP A 12 -1.93 8.92 -7.20
N LYS A 13 -0.62 8.75 -7.29
CA LYS A 13 0.10 7.65 -6.63
C LYS A 13 -0.03 7.74 -5.12
N LEU A 14 0.17 8.92 -4.56
CA LEU A 14 0.09 9.13 -3.12
C LEU A 14 -1.34 8.95 -2.61
N ASN A 15 -2.34 9.49 -3.33
CA ASN A 15 -3.74 9.31 -2.96
C ASN A 15 -4.15 7.84 -3.01
N ARG A 16 -3.63 7.07 -3.95
CA ARG A 16 -3.89 5.63 -4.03
C ARG A 16 -3.39 4.92 -2.77
N LEU A 17 -2.21 5.28 -2.27
CA LEU A 17 -1.71 4.70 -1.03
C LEU A 17 -2.62 5.04 0.16
N PHE A 18 -3.08 6.28 0.26
CA PHE A 18 -4.00 6.67 1.32
C PHE A 18 -5.33 5.91 1.24
N GLN A 19 -5.79 5.58 0.04
CA GLN A 19 -7.04 4.84 -0.15
C GLN A 19 -6.89 3.36 0.17
N THR A 20 -5.74 2.77 -0.13
CA THR A 20 -5.55 1.32 -0.06
C THR A 20 -4.84 0.85 1.20
N VAL A 21 -3.94 1.65 1.76
CA VAL A 21 -3.25 1.31 3.01
C VAL A 21 -4.04 1.92 4.17
N ARG A 22 -4.71 1.05 4.92
CA ARG A 22 -5.63 1.47 5.97
C ARG A 22 -5.03 1.25 7.35
N ARG A 23 -5.44 2.11 8.27
CA ARG A 23 -5.13 1.93 9.68
C ARG A 23 -6.04 0.84 10.27
N GLN A 24 -5.71 0.40 11.47
CA GLN A 24 -6.53 -0.55 12.20
C GLN A 24 -7.97 -0.01 12.29
N GLY A 25 -8.97 -0.85 11.98
CA GLY A 25 -10.38 -0.43 11.93
C GLY A 25 -10.83 0.05 10.56
N ASP A 26 -9.99 -0.12 9.54
CA ASP A 26 -10.31 0.18 8.13
C ASP A 26 -10.53 1.67 7.81
N ALA A 27 -10.09 2.56 8.69
CA ALA A 27 -10.17 4.00 8.43
C ALA A 27 -8.95 4.47 7.64
N GLU A 28 -9.12 5.48 6.78
CA GLU A 28 -8.00 6.12 6.12
C GLU A 28 -7.16 6.90 7.13
N TYR A 29 -5.85 6.93 6.90
CA TYR A 29 -4.98 7.81 7.66
C TYR A 29 -5.26 9.26 7.30
N SER A 30 -5.24 10.15 8.27
CA SER A 30 -5.27 11.58 8.01
C SER A 30 -3.85 12.08 7.65
N ASN A 31 -3.77 13.23 7.00
CA ASN A 31 -2.49 13.85 6.70
C ASN A 31 -1.70 14.12 7.99
N VAL A 32 -2.40 14.53 9.04
CA VAL A 32 -1.79 14.80 10.36
C VAL A 32 -1.21 13.51 10.94
N ALA A 33 -1.95 12.42 10.88
CA ALA A 33 -1.49 11.12 11.43
C ALA A 33 -0.24 10.63 10.72
N VAL A 34 -0.20 10.74 9.39
CA VAL A 34 0.97 10.33 8.60
C VAL A 34 2.17 11.22 8.92
N ALA A 35 1.96 12.54 8.96
CA ALA A 35 3.02 13.48 9.26
C ALA A 35 3.64 13.23 10.65
N GLU A 36 2.80 12.99 11.65
CA GLU A 36 3.27 12.71 13.01
C GLU A 36 4.03 11.38 13.07
N ALA A 37 3.51 10.34 12.43
CA ALA A 37 4.15 9.03 12.44
C ALA A 37 5.53 9.08 11.77
N ILE A 38 5.65 9.77 10.65
CA ILE A 38 6.93 9.94 9.95
C ILE A 38 7.93 10.73 10.82
N SER A 39 7.47 11.85 11.38
CA SER A 39 8.34 12.72 12.17
C SER A 39 8.83 12.07 13.47
N LYS A 40 8.03 11.15 14.03
CA LYS A 40 8.39 10.42 15.24
C LYS A 40 9.21 9.17 14.96
N GLY A 41 8.85 8.45 13.90
CA GLY A 41 9.45 7.16 13.60
C GLY A 41 10.66 7.19 12.68
N GLN A 42 10.91 8.31 12.02
CA GLN A 42 12.00 8.47 11.07
C GLN A 42 12.72 9.79 11.35
N ASP A 43 13.97 9.87 10.93
CA ASP A 43 14.78 11.09 11.10
C ASP A 43 14.50 12.10 9.97
N VAL A 44 13.21 12.34 9.71
CA VAL A 44 12.74 13.24 8.66
C VAL A 44 11.56 14.04 9.21
N GLN A 45 11.61 15.35 9.03
CA GLN A 45 10.51 16.22 9.40
C GLN A 45 9.61 16.46 8.19
N ILE A 46 8.31 16.22 8.34
CA ILE A 46 7.32 16.45 7.30
C ILE A 46 6.05 17.00 7.96
N SER A 47 5.44 18.00 7.34
CA SER A 47 4.22 18.59 7.87
C SER A 47 2.99 18.05 7.17
N HIS A 48 1.84 18.10 7.85
CA HIS A 48 0.57 17.69 7.23
C HIS A 48 0.19 18.61 6.06
N THR A 49 0.57 19.88 6.12
CA THR A 49 0.34 20.82 5.03
C THR A 49 1.14 20.44 3.79
N TYR A 50 2.38 20.00 3.97
CA TYR A 50 3.22 19.52 2.86
C TYR A 50 2.60 18.29 2.20
N ILE A 51 2.11 17.34 3.01
CA ILE A 51 1.44 16.15 2.49
C ILE A 51 0.18 16.55 1.71
N TRP A 52 -0.60 17.46 2.23
CA TRP A 52 -1.79 17.99 1.56
C TRP A 52 -1.44 18.60 0.20
N GLN A 53 -0.35 19.39 0.15
CA GLN A 53 0.11 19.99 -1.10
C GLN A 53 0.51 18.94 -2.14
N LEU A 54 1.17 17.87 -1.71
CA LEU A 54 1.52 16.75 -2.60
C LEU A 54 0.26 16.03 -3.10
N ARG A 55 -0.70 15.81 -2.22
CA ARG A 55 -1.93 15.07 -2.57
C ARG A 55 -2.86 15.85 -3.48
N THR A 56 -2.81 17.16 -3.44
CA THR A 56 -3.67 18.04 -4.25
C THR A 56 -3.00 18.52 -5.54
N GLY A 57 -1.75 18.11 -5.76
CA GLY A 57 -1.00 18.53 -6.95
C GLY A 57 -0.45 19.94 -6.88
N ARG A 58 -0.56 20.60 -5.73
CA ARG A 58 -0.03 21.96 -5.53
C ARG A 58 1.49 21.96 -5.42
N ARG A 59 2.07 20.84 -5.04
CA ARG A 59 3.51 20.63 -5.01
C ARG A 59 3.81 19.33 -5.75
N VAL A 60 4.68 19.40 -6.77
CA VAL A 60 4.94 18.28 -7.68
C VAL A 60 6.38 17.77 -7.63
N ASN A 61 7.24 18.42 -6.85
CA ASN A 61 8.68 18.12 -6.81
C ASN A 61 9.19 17.94 -5.38
N PRO A 62 8.73 16.90 -4.65
CA PRO A 62 9.24 16.64 -3.30
C PRO A 62 10.71 16.19 -3.36
N THR A 63 11.40 16.33 -2.23
CA THR A 63 12.76 15.79 -2.13
C THR A 63 12.71 14.27 -2.06
N ILE A 64 13.83 13.65 -2.42
CA ILE A 64 13.94 12.18 -2.32
C ILE A 64 13.81 11.71 -0.87
N MET A 65 14.26 12.51 0.08
CA MET A 65 14.12 12.21 1.50
C MET A 65 12.66 12.10 1.91
N HIS A 66 11.83 13.03 1.46
CA HIS A 66 10.39 13.01 1.76
C HIS A 66 9.68 11.85 1.07
N LEU A 67 10.03 11.57 -0.20
CA LEU A 67 9.46 10.42 -0.92
C LEU A 67 9.84 9.10 -0.24
N THR A 68 11.10 8.96 0.16
CA THR A 68 11.57 7.75 0.83
C THR A 68 10.84 7.55 2.16
N ALA A 69 10.64 8.64 2.90
CA ALA A 69 9.93 8.57 4.18
C ALA A 69 8.47 8.19 4.01
N LEU A 70 7.79 8.75 3.00
CA LEU A 70 6.41 8.39 2.69
C LEU A 70 6.31 6.92 2.25
N ALA A 71 7.21 6.47 1.38
CA ALA A 71 7.26 5.09 0.93
C ALA A 71 7.44 4.13 2.11
N ALA A 72 8.36 4.44 3.01
CA ALA A 72 8.61 3.64 4.20
C ALA A 72 7.37 3.57 5.10
N PHE A 73 6.66 4.68 5.28
CA PHE A 73 5.45 4.70 6.08
C PHE A 73 4.39 3.75 5.50
N PHE A 74 4.17 3.81 4.20
CA PHE A 74 3.15 2.98 3.54
C PHE A 74 3.64 1.56 3.24
N GLY A 75 4.90 1.25 3.49
CA GLY A 75 5.43 -0.09 3.28
C GLY A 75 5.67 -0.44 1.83
N VAL A 76 5.91 0.55 0.97
CA VAL A 76 6.21 0.34 -0.46
C VAL A 76 7.62 0.84 -0.76
N PRO A 77 8.27 0.32 -1.82
CA PRO A 77 9.56 0.87 -2.23
C PRO A 77 9.40 2.27 -2.83
N VAL A 78 10.43 3.10 -2.73
CA VAL A 78 10.40 4.46 -3.29
C VAL A 78 10.17 4.45 -4.80
N ALA A 79 10.55 3.37 -5.48
CA ALA A 79 10.30 3.17 -6.91
C ALA A 79 8.81 3.24 -7.27
N TYR A 80 7.92 3.00 -6.31
CA TYR A 80 6.49 3.18 -6.50
C TYR A 80 6.15 4.59 -7.02
N PHE A 81 6.85 5.61 -6.52
CA PHE A 81 6.64 6.99 -6.93
C PHE A 81 7.41 7.37 -8.19
N LEU A 82 8.45 6.64 -8.54
CA LEU A 82 9.40 7.03 -9.57
C LEU A 82 9.28 6.27 -10.88
N ASP A 83 8.71 5.06 -10.86
CA ASP A 83 8.64 4.15 -11.99
C ASP A 83 7.21 3.67 -12.18
N ASP A 84 6.60 4.00 -13.30
CA ASP A 84 5.20 3.67 -13.59
C ASP A 84 4.96 2.16 -13.64
N ALA A 85 5.92 1.38 -14.09
CA ALA A 85 5.82 -0.08 -14.10
C ALA A 85 5.76 -0.64 -12.67
N GLU A 86 6.59 -0.11 -11.77
CA GLU A 86 6.56 -0.48 -10.36
C GLU A 86 5.27 -0.01 -9.70
N THR A 87 4.77 1.18 -10.06
CA THR A 87 3.49 1.67 -9.57
C THR A 87 2.37 0.69 -9.91
N ALA A 88 2.31 0.25 -11.17
CA ALA A 88 1.27 -0.67 -11.63
C ALA A 88 1.36 -2.02 -10.92
N ARG A 89 2.56 -2.55 -10.74
CA ARG A 89 2.78 -3.83 -10.06
C ARG A 89 2.34 -3.78 -8.60
N ILE A 90 2.74 -2.75 -7.90
CA ILE A 90 2.42 -2.59 -6.48
C ILE A 90 0.94 -2.29 -6.28
N ASP A 91 0.31 -1.53 -7.19
CA ASP A 91 -1.13 -1.27 -7.11
C ASP A 91 -1.95 -2.55 -7.19
N LYS A 92 -1.52 -3.52 -7.98
CA LYS A 92 -2.20 -4.82 -8.03
C LYS A 92 -2.11 -5.53 -6.68
N ASP A 93 -0.95 -5.51 -6.05
CA ASP A 93 -0.77 -6.09 -4.73
C ASP A 93 -1.64 -5.38 -3.68
N LEU A 94 -1.72 -4.06 -3.75
CA LEU A 94 -2.54 -3.27 -2.84
C LEU A 94 -4.03 -3.54 -3.05
N GLU A 95 -4.48 -3.72 -4.28
CA GLU A 95 -5.87 -4.09 -4.57
C GLU A 95 -6.21 -5.46 -3.98
N LEU A 96 -5.30 -6.41 -4.09
CA LEU A 96 -5.47 -7.73 -3.50
C LEU A 96 -5.60 -7.63 -1.98
N LEU A 97 -4.72 -6.87 -1.33
CA LEU A 97 -4.78 -6.68 0.12
C LEU A 97 -6.07 -5.99 0.55
N ALA A 98 -6.53 -5.01 -0.20
CA ALA A 98 -7.79 -4.33 0.07
C ALA A 98 -8.98 -5.29 -0.05
N GLY A 99 -8.96 -6.15 -1.06
CA GLY A 99 -9.98 -7.18 -1.25
C GLY A 99 -10.00 -8.19 -0.11
N MET A 100 -8.83 -8.63 0.33
CA MET A 100 -8.69 -9.54 1.47
C MET A 100 -9.23 -8.91 2.74
N ARG A 101 -8.93 -7.64 2.99
CA ARG A 101 -9.42 -6.92 4.16
C ARG A 101 -10.94 -6.81 4.14
N LYS A 102 -11.54 -6.50 2.99
CA LYS A 102 -12.99 -6.45 2.81
C LYS A 102 -13.63 -7.80 3.10
N ALA A 103 -12.97 -8.88 2.71
CA ALA A 103 -13.46 -10.24 2.95
C ALA A 103 -13.19 -10.75 4.36
N GLY A 104 -12.55 -9.94 5.22
CA GLY A 104 -12.23 -10.32 6.59
C GLY A 104 -10.97 -11.16 6.74
N VAL A 105 -10.24 -11.42 5.67
CA VAL A 105 -9.03 -12.27 5.71
C VAL A 105 -7.92 -11.62 6.53
N THR A 106 -7.82 -10.30 6.50
CA THR A 106 -6.85 -9.58 7.33
C THR A 106 -7.09 -9.83 8.82
N HIS A 107 -8.36 -9.86 9.23
CA HIS A 107 -8.71 -10.13 10.62
C HIS A 107 -8.28 -11.56 11.01
N ILE A 108 -8.49 -12.52 10.12
CA ILE A 108 -8.04 -13.90 10.33
C ILE A 108 -6.51 -13.95 10.46
N ALA A 109 -5.81 -13.24 9.58
CA ALA A 109 -4.35 -13.20 9.61
C ALA A 109 -3.80 -12.60 10.91
N LEU A 110 -4.43 -11.51 11.39
CA LEU A 110 -4.03 -10.89 12.65
C LEU A 110 -4.25 -11.83 13.84
N ARG A 111 -5.37 -12.53 13.86
CA ARG A 111 -5.65 -13.52 14.89
C ARG A 111 -4.71 -14.71 14.82
N SER A 112 -4.27 -15.06 13.63
CA SER A 112 -3.34 -16.18 13.46
C SER A 112 -1.98 -15.95 14.12
N ALA A 113 -1.63 -14.69 14.42
CA ALA A 113 -0.41 -14.38 15.16
C ALA A 113 -0.42 -14.95 16.58
N GLU A 114 -1.60 -15.20 17.14
CA GLU A 114 -1.77 -15.79 18.46
C GLU A 114 -1.74 -17.32 18.43
N LEU A 115 -1.72 -17.90 17.23
CA LEU A 115 -1.74 -19.35 17.05
C LEU A 115 -0.32 -19.93 17.02
N THR A 116 -0.24 -21.26 17.12
CA THR A 116 1.04 -21.95 16.98
C THR A 116 1.58 -21.75 15.57
N GLN A 117 2.89 -21.94 15.42
CA GLN A 117 3.55 -21.83 14.13
C GLN A 117 2.96 -22.78 13.09
N GLY A 118 2.59 -23.99 13.48
CA GLY A 118 1.96 -24.96 12.59
C GLY A 118 0.61 -24.50 12.08
N SER A 119 -0.22 -23.93 12.97
CA SER A 119 -1.53 -23.40 12.60
C SER A 119 -1.41 -22.18 11.70
N ARG A 120 -0.42 -21.31 11.96
CA ARG A 120 -0.15 -20.15 11.10
C ARG A 120 0.28 -20.57 9.71
N ALA A 121 1.15 -21.60 9.62
CA ALA A 121 1.58 -22.13 8.34
C ALA A 121 0.39 -22.68 7.52
N ALA A 122 -0.53 -23.39 8.18
CA ALA A 122 -1.73 -23.90 7.53
C ALA A 122 -2.61 -22.78 6.96
N ILE A 123 -2.81 -21.70 7.73
CA ILE A 123 -3.59 -20.55 7.28
C ILE A 123 -2.89 -19.85 6.12
N THR A 124 -1.59 -19.68 6.18
CA THR A 124 -0.81 -19.08 5.10
C THR A 124 -0.97 -19.88 3.82
N GLU A 125 -0.91 -21.21 3.92
CA GLU A 125 -1.10 -22.08 2.76
C GLU A 125 -2.50 -21.93 2.16
N MET A 126 -3.53 -21.84 2.99
CA MET A 126 -4.90 -21.60 2.53
C MET A 126 -5.02 -20.28 1.77
N VAL A 127 -4.45 -19.22 2.29
CA VAL A 127 -4.45 -17.91 1.63
C VAL A 127 -3.72 -17.99 0.29
N ASN A 128 -2.57 -18.68 0.24
CA ASN A 128 -1.82 -18.86 -0.99
C ASN A 128 -2.61 -19.64 -2.04
N GLN A 129 -3.35 -20.67 -1.63
CA GLN A 129 -4.18 -21.44 -2.53
C GLN A 129 -5.30 -20.59 -3.13
N LEU A 130 -5.97 -19.79 -2.29
CA LEU A 130 -7.01 -18.88 -2.76
C LEU A 130 -6.46 -17.87 -3.74
N TRP A 131 -5.29 -17.32 -3.43
CA TRP A 131 -4.63 -16.35 -4.30
C TRP A 131 -4.32 -16.95 -5.68
N LYS A 132 -3.83 -18.18 -5.72
CA LYS A 132 -3.53 -18.88 -6.97
C LYS A 132 -4.78 -19.14 -7.80
N LEU A 133 -5.89 -19.45 -7.15
CA LEU A 133 -7.16 -19.68 -7.86
C LEU A 133 -7.66 -18.42 -8.55
N GLU A 134 -7.46 -17.26 -7.93
CA GLU A 134 -7.89 -15.99 -8.49
C GLU A 134 -6.86 -15.36 -9.44
N ASN A 135 -5.62 -15.81 -9.37
CA ASN A 135 -4.52 -15.28 -10.18
C ASN A 135 -3.75 -16.46 -10.81
N PRO A 136 -4.38 -17.19 -11.74
CA PRO A 136 -3.68 -18.30 -12.38
C PRO A 136 -2.50 -17.80 -13.19
N SER A 137 -1.34 -18.45 -13.01
CA SER A 137 -0.16 -18.12 -13.79
C SER A 137 -0.30 -18.66 -15.21
N ASP A 138 0.52 -18.13 -16.12
CA ASP A 138 0.55 -18.61 -17.49
C ASP A 138 0.92 -20.10 -17.57
N GLU A 139 1.62 -20.61 -16.56
CA GLU A 139 1.97 -22.02 -16.47
C GLU A 139 0.75 -22.89 -16.20
N ASP A 140 -0.19 -22.39 -15.41
CA ASP A 140 -1.40 -23.12 -15.08
C ASP A 140 -2.44 -23.05 -16.21
N ALA A 141 -2.27 -22.13 -17.14
CA ALA A 141 -3.15 -21.98 -18.29
C ALA A 141 -2.79 -22.89 -19.46
N ARG A 142 -1.75 -23.69 -19.32
CA ARG A 142 -1.33 -24.65 -20.37
C ARG A 142 -1.94 -26.04 -20.12
#